data_43a0a71db2ba8892f496c902d85fb32a
#
_entry.id   43a0a71db2ba8892f496c902d85fb32a
#
_cell.length_a   1.000
_cell.length_b   1.000
_cell.length_c   1.000
_cell.angle_alpha   90.00
_cell.angle_beta   90.00
_cell.angle_gamma   90.00
#
_symmetry.space_group_name_H-M   'P 1'
#
loop_
_entity.id
_entity.type
_entity.pdbx_description
1 polymer ?
#
loop_
_entity_poly.entity_id
_entity_poly.type
_entity_poly.pdbx_seq_one_letter_code
_entity_poly.pdbx_strand_id
1 'polypeptide(L)'
;AIVAKAKAANIPVISYDRLILNTADLNYYLSFDNAAVGALQGNALLTAMGAKATLSASVVEINGDPADNNAKLFKQGAHSVLDGKVTIKKEYDTPGWKPENAQTEMQGALTSLGNKVDGVLAANDGTAGGAIAAMKTAGVTPLPPITGQDAELAAIQRILAGEQYMTVYKAIKAEAEAAAQLAYDLAFGVAVPSTMTNGKTVNNGAADIKSVLLTPVAVTKSNIQSTVVADGFWTKADICTSAYASACTAAGIS
;
A
#
# COMPACT_ATOMS: atom_id res chain seq x y z
N ALA A 1 -8.73 -26.03 -6.27
CA ALA A 1 -9.96 -26.82 -6.43
C ALA A 1 -11.08 -26.07 -7.17
N ILE A 2 -11.44 -24.82 -6.80
CA ILE A 2 -12.56 -24.10 -7.45
C ILE A 2 -12.23 -23.67 -8.88
N VAL A 3 -11.01 -23.19 -9.14
CA VAL A 3 -10.56 -22.77 -10.47
C VAL A 3 -10.61 -23.92 -11.47
N ALA A 4 -10.15 -25.11 -11.08
CA ALA A 4 -10.21 -26.30 -11.94
C ALA A 4 -11.66 -26.73 -12.25
N LYS A 5 -12.61 -26.57 -11.31
CA LYS A 5 -14.04 -26.82 -11.57
C LYS A 5 -14.61 -25.81 -12.56
N ALA A 6 -14.25 -24.53 -12.42
CA ALA A 6 -14.67 -23.49 -13.35
C ALA A 6 -14.15 -23.78 -14.78
N LYS A 7 -12.89 -24.16 -14.92
CA LYS A 7 -12.29 -24.55 -16.19
C LYS A 7 -13.02 -25.75 -16.82
N ALA A 8 -13.30 -26.80 -16.03
CA ALA A 8 -14.04 -27.98 -16.52
C ALA A 8 -15.46 -27.62 -17.00
N ALA A 9 -16.04 -26.56 -16.50
CA ALA A 9 -17.34 -26.03 -16.89
C ALA A 9 -17.25 -24.92 -17.98
N ASN A 10 -16.06 -24.66 -18.51
CA ASN A 10 -15.79 -23.55 -19.45
C ASN A 10 -16.19 -22.16 -18.89
N ILE A 11 -16.07 -21.97 -17.58
CA ILE A 11 -16.33 -20.69 -16.91
C ILE A 11 -15.01 -19.95 -16.76
N PRO A 12 -14.83 -18.75 -17.35
CA PRO A 12 -13.63 -17.95 -17.16
C PRO A 12 -13.47 -17.47 -15.72
N VAL A 13 -12.23 -17.40 -15.26
CA VAL A 13 -11.88 -16.97 -13.91
C VAL A 13 -10.98 -15.74 -13.96
N ILE A 14 -11.37 -14.68 -13.26
CA ILE A 14 -10.58 -13.48 -13.01
C ILE A 14 -10.10 -13.54 -11.55
N SER A 15 -8.79 -13.40 -11.34
CA SER A 15 -8.23 -13.18 -10.02
C SER A 15 -8.27 -11.68 -9.74
N TYR A 16 -9.10 -11.25 -8.78
CA TYR A 16 -9.31 -9.84 -8.45
C TYR A 16 -8.52 -9.46 -7.20
N ASP A 17 -7.76 -8.39 -7.29
CA ASP A 17 -6.89 -7.81 -6.26
C ASP A 17 -5.80 -8.79 -5.75
N ARG A 18 -6.14 -9.99 -5.30
CA ARG A 18 -5.17 -11.02 -4.89
C ARG A 18 -4.97 -12.07 -5.98
N LEU A 19 -3.70 -12.30 -6.34
CA LEU A 19 -3.35 -13.30 -7.34
C LEU A 19 -3.52 -14.71 -6.78
N ILE A 20 -4.35 -15.52 -7.45
CA ILE A 20 -4.44 -16.95 -7.15
C ILE A 20 -3.19 -17.63 -7.68
N LEU A 21 -2.42 -18.23 -6.78
CA LEU A 21 -1.14 -18.86 -7.09
C LEU A 21 -1.28 -20.32 -7.53
N ASN A 22 -0.23 -20.83 -8.21
CA ASN A 22 -0.02 -22.23 -8.53
C ASN A 22 -1.13 -22.88 -9.37
N THR A 23 -1.71 -22.14 -10.31
CA THR A 23 -2.67 -22.67 -11.28
C THR A 23 -2.52 -21.98 -12.64
N ALA A 24 -2.54 -22.76 -13.72
CA ALA A 24 -2.54 -22.22 -15.09
C ALA A 24 -3.96 -21.90 -15.61
N ASP A 25 -4.99 -22.13 -14.81
CA ASP A 25 -6.38 -22.09 -15.24
C ASP A 25 -7.06 -20.72 -15.04
N LEU A 26 -6.28 -19.67 -14.77
CA LEU A 26 -6.75 -18.30 -14.70
C LEU A 26 -6.77 -17.67 -16.10
N ASN A 27 -7.84 -16.92 -16.40
CA ASN A 27 -7.93 -16.16 -17.63
C ASN A 27 -7.22 -14.81 -17.50
N TYR A 28 -7.45 -14.11 -16.37
CA TYR A 28 -6.86 -12.82 -16.08
C TYR A 28 -6.59 -12.63 -14.59
N TYR A 29 -5.62 -11.77 -14.31
CA TYR A 29 -5.40 -11.15 -13.02
C TYR A 29 -5.63 -9.63 -13.14
N LEU A 30 -6.25 -9.03 -12.16
CA LEU A 30 -6.48 -7.59 -12.10
C LEU A 30 -6.16 -7.08 -10.69
N SER A 31 -5.29 -6.10 -10.60
CA SER A 31 -4.84 -5.49 -9.35
C SER A 31 -4.13 -4.17 -9.64
N PHE A 32 -3.57 -3.55 -8.61
CA PHE A 32 -2.55 -2.51 -8.76
C PHE A 32 -1.17 -3.13 -8.98
N ASP A 33 -0.23 -2.32 -9.47
CA ASP A 33 1.19 -2.72 -9.52
C ASP A 33 1.77 -2.73 -8.10
N ASN A 34 1.73 -3.90 -7.47
CA ASN A 34 2.08 -4.06 -6.07
C ASN A 34 3.57 -3.82 -5.78
N ALA A 35 4.46 -4.12 -6.71
CA ALA A 35 5.87 -3.77 -6.56
C ALA A 35 6.08 -2.25 -6.63
N ALA A 36 5.33 -1.56 -7.50
CA ALA A 36 5.36 -0.10 -7.56
C ALA A 36 4.83 0.54 -6.27
N VAL A 37 3.85 -0.06 -5.58
CA VAL A 37 3.39 0.41 -4.25
C VAL A 37 4.56 0.47 -3.28
N GLY A 38 5.28 -0.63 -3.10
CA GLY A 38 6.43 -0.68 -2.19
C GLY A 38 7.54 0.30 -2.59
N ALA A 39 7.82 0.41 -3.90
CA ALA A 39 8.80 1.37 -4.41
C ALA A 39 8.39 2.82 -4.14
N LEU A 40 7.10 3.17 -4.25
CA LEU A 40 6.59 4.50 -3.89
C LEU A 40 6.79 4.80 -2.40
N GLN A 41 6.51 3.82 -1.52
CA GLN A 41 6.74 3.94 -0.08
C GLN A 41 8.23 4.14 0.22
N GLY A 42 9.10 3.30 -0.33
CA GLY A 42 10.56 3.42 -0.15
C GLY A 42 11.10 4.77 -0.60
N ASN A 43 10.72 5.24 -1.80
CA ASN A 43 11.14 6.54 -2.32
C ASN A 43 10.63 7.71 -1.47
N ALA A 44 9.38 7.65 -1.02
CA ALA A 44 8.80 8.67 -0.16
C ALA A 44 9.50 8.71 1.20
N LEU A 45 9.82 7.56 1.78
CA LEU A 45 10.56 7.47 3.04
C LEU A 45 11.95 8.10 2.92
N LEU A 46 12.73 7.74 1.88
CA LEU A 46 14.05 8.34 1.64
C LEU A 46 13.96 9.86 1.44
N THR A 47 12.96 10.32 0.70
CA THR A 47 12.71 11.75 0.49
C THR A 47 12.44 12.47 1.81
N ALA A 48 11.60 11.90 2.67
CA ALA A 48 11.26 12.47 3.96
C ALA A 48 12.43 12.46 4.96
N MET A 49 13.25 11.42 4.92
CA MET A 49 14.47 11.33 5.75
C MET A 49 15.55 12.33 5.30
N GLY A 50 15.57 12.71 4.02
CA GLY A 50 16.54 13.67 3.47
C GLY A 50 17.98 13.27 3.79
N ALA A 51 18.75 14.18 4.38
CA ALA A 51 20.16 13.93 4.75
C ALA A 51 20.37 12.81 5.79
N LYS A 52 19.32 12.36 6.47
CA LYS A 52 19.37 11.21 7.37
C LYS A 52 19.27 9.86 6.64
N ALA A 53 18.91 9.84 5.36
CA ALA A 53 18.84 8.62 4.55
C ALA A 53 20.24 8.10 4.22
N THR A 54 20.88 7.45 5.16
CA THR A 54 22.25 6.90 5.07
C THR A 54 22.31 5.48 5.63
N LEU A 55 23.39 4.76 5.37
CA LEU A 55 23.61 3.42 5.93
C LEU A 55 23.73 3.39 7.47
N SER A 56 23.91 4.54 8.13
CA SER A 56 23.87 4.64 9.60
C SER A 56 22.45 4.83 10.15
N ALA A 57 21.47 5.13 9.29
CA ALA A 57 20.08 5.32 9.70
C ALA A 57 19.48 4.04 10.29
N SER A 58 18.59 4.21 11.26
CA SER A 58 17.81 3.12 11.85
C SER A 58 16.39 3.16 11.27
N VAL A 59 16.12 2.31 10.29
CA VAL A 59 14.76 2.13 9.73
C VAL A 59 14.12 0.89 10.35
N VAL A 60 12.85 1.03 10.70
CA VAL A 60 11.98 -0.10 11.08
C VAL A 60 11.01 -0.37 9.94
N GLU A 61 10.92 -1.62 9.52
CA GLU A 61 9.99 -2.07 8.49
C GLU A 61 8.91 -2.95 9.12
N ILE A 62 7.65 -2.57 8.91
CA ILE A 62 6.45 -3.27 9.37
C ILE A 62 5.65 -3.66 8.14
N ASN A 63 5.84 -4.88 7.69
CA ASN A 63 5.22 -5.45 6.51
C ASN A 63 3.79 -5.89 6.77
N GLY A 64 3.13 -6.39 5.73
CA GLY A 64 1.81 -6.97 5.84
C GLY A 64 1.80 -8.44 6.25
N ASP A 65 0.65 -9.09 6.06
CA ASP A 65 0.49 -10.51 6.38
C ASP A 65 1.42 -11.39 5.55
N PRO A 66 2.23 -12.28 6.16
CA PRO A 66 3.15 -13.16 5.44
C PRO A 66 2.46 -14.16 4.51
N ALA A 67 1.16 -14.43 4.70
CA ALA A 67 0.39 -15.28 3.80
C ALA A 67 -0.14 -14.52 2.57
N ASP A 68 -0.15 -13.18 2.59
CA ASP A 68 -0.62 -12.35 1.48
C ASP A 68 0.49 -12.13 0.44
N ASN A 69 0.23 -12.56 -0.81
CA ASN A 69 1.18 -12.35 -1.90
C ASN A 69 1.41 -10.86 -2.21
N ASN A 70 0.41 -9.99 -2.02
CA ASN A 70 0.57 -8.56 -2.21
C ASN A 70 1.57 -7.98 -1.20
N ALA A 71 1.53 -8.42 0.06
CA ALA A 71 2.50 -8.00 1.09
C ALA A 71 3.94 -8.31 0.68
N LYS A 72 4.18 -9.49 0.10
CA LYS A 72 5.51 -9.87 -0.42
C LYS A 72 5.97 -8.95 -1.54
N LEU A 73 5.08 -8.56 -2.45
CA LEU A 73 5.40 -7.66 -3.55
C LEU A 73 5.64 -6.22 -3.06
N PHE A 74 4.88 -5.75 -2.06
CA PHE A 74 5.15 -4.44 -1.42
C PHE A 74 6.54 -4.41 -0.80
N LYS A 75 6.86 -5.43 0.02
CA LYS A 75 8.18 -5.61 0.61
C LYS A 75 9.29 -5.61 -0.45
N GLN A 76 9.14 -6.44 -1.49
CA GLN A 76 10.10 -6.50 -2.59
C GLN A 76 10.29 -5.14 -3.27
N GLY A 77 9.21 -4.41 -3.51
CA GLY A 77 9.26 -3.06 -4.07
C GLY A 77 9.98 -2.07 -3.17
N ALA A 78 9.72 -2.10 -1.86
CA ALA A 78 10.38 -1.26 -0.88
C ALA A 78 11.88 -1.54 -0.80
N HIS A 79 12.27 -2.81 -0.68
CA HIS A 79 13.67 -3.25 -0.67
C HIS A 79 14.43 -2.85 -1.94
N SER A 80 13.78 -2.90 -3.12
CA SER A 80 14.41 -2.46 -4.37
C SER A 80 14.89 -1.00 -4.34
N VAL A 81 14.32 -0.19 -3.42
CA VAL A 81 14.63 1.23 -3.24
C VAL A 81 15.51 1.48 -2.02
N LEU A 82 15.25 0.80 -0.91
CA LEU A 82 15.90 1.05 0.39
C LEU A 82 17.25 0.38 0.53
N ASP A 83 17.43 -0.81 -0.07
CA ASP A 83 18.65 -1.60 0.08
C ASP A 83 19.87 -0.83 -0.43
N GLY A 84 20.92 -0.83 0.37
CA GLY A 84 22.14 -0.09 0.10
C GLY A 84 22.07 1.43 0.32
N LYS A 85 20.92 1.99 0.71
CA LYS A 85 20.75 3.42 1.02
C LYS A 85 20.55 3.67 2.51
N VAL A 86 19.80 2.82 3.17
CA VAL A 86 19.56 2.86 4.61
C VAL A 86 19.79 1.48 5.22
N THR A 87 19.82 1.39 6.55
CA THR A 87 19.83 0.09 7.22
C THR A 87 18.48 -0.19 7.87
N ILE A 88 17.82 -1.24 7.39
CA ILE A 88 16.62 -1.79 8.04
C ILE A 88 17.10 -2.54 9.29
N LYS A 89 16.97 -1.92 10.46
CA LYS A 89 17.44 -2.47 11.75
C LYS A 89 16.49 -3.49 12.33
N LYS A 90 15.22 -3.35 12.06
CA LYS A 90 14.14 -4.25 12.47
C LYS A 90 13.15 -4.38 11.33
N GLU A 91 12.73 -5.61 11.11
CA GLU A 91 11.78 -5.98 10.08
C GLU A 91 10.80 -7.00 10.66
N TYR A 92 9.52 -6.77 10.44
CA TYR A 92 8.43 -7.62 10.93
C TYR A 92 7.43 -7.88 9.81
N ASP A 93 6.86 -9.08 9.79
CA ASP A 93 5.68 -9.41 9.00
C ASP A 93 4.49 -9.46 9.96
N THR A 94 3.44 -8.66 9.70
CA THR A 94 2.32 -8.42 10.61
C THR A 94 1.16 -9.36 10.33
N PRO A 95 0.95 -10.45 11.10
CA PRO A 95 -0.10 -11.42 10.84
C PRO A 95 -1.49 -10.78 10.84
N GLY A 96 -2.26 -11.08 9.80
CA GLY A 96 -3.63 -10.59 9.61
C GLY A 96 -3.72 -9.10 9.33
N TRP A 97 -2.61 -8.41 9.01
CA TRP A 97 -2.58 -6.95 8.83
C TRP A 97 -3.05 -6.15 10.05
N LYS A 98 -3.00 -6.75 11.25
CA LYS A 98 -3.62 -6.21 12.45
C LYS A 98 -2.82 -5.04 13.04
N PRO A 99 -3.43 -3.85 13.22
CA PRO A 99 -2.75 -2.70 13.81
C PRO A 99 -2.19 -2.97 15.23
N GLU A 100 -2.87 -3.82 16.02
CA GLU A 100 -2.40 -4.21 17.36
C GLU A 100 -1.13 -5.06 17.32
N ASN A 101 -0.94 -5.89 16.27
CA ASN A 101 0.30 -6.62 16.06
C ASN A 101 1.42 -5.64 15.69
N ALA A 102 1.18 -4.74 14.74
CA ALA A 102 2.12 -3.69 14.35
C ALA A 102 2.53 -2.81 15.54
N GLN A 103 1.60 -2.50 16.45
CA GLN A 103 1.90 -1.78 17.68
C GLN A 103 2.87 -2.57 18.57
N THR A 104 2.64 -3.85 18.76
CA THR A 104 3.50 -4.74 19.56
C THR A 104 4.89 -4.88 18.93
N GLU A 105 4.97 -5.05 17.62
CA GLU A 105 6.20 -5.13 16.84
C GLU A 105 7.02 -3.85 16.98
N MET A 106 6.37 -2.69 16.84
CA MET A 106 7.03 -1.40 17.02
C MET A 106 7.49 -1.16 18.46
N GLN A 107 6.75 -1.58 19.48
CA GLN A 107 7.21 -1.54 20.88
C GLN A 107 8.49 -2.36 21.09
N GLY A 108 8.55 -3.56 20.49
CA GLY A 108 9.74 -4.40 20.50
C GLY A 108 10.93 -3.75 19.79
N ALA A 109 10.69 -3.12 18.63
CA ALA A 109 11.70 -2.37 17.91
C ALA A 109 12.25 -1.20 18.75
N LEU A 110 11.38 -0.38 19.33
CA LEU A 110 11.75 0.77 20.14
C LEU A 110 12.59 0.36 21.36
N THR A 111 12.18 -0.70 22.06
CA THR A 111 12.93 -1.25 23.19
C THR A 111 14.35 -1.64 22.78
N SER A 112 14.48 -2.35 21.65
CA SER A 112 15.80 -2.85 21.20
C SER A 112 16.70 -1.76 20.62
N LEU A 113 16.12 -0.66 20.11
CA LEU A 113 16.84 0.46 19.49
C LEU A 113 17.01 1.66 20.44
N GLY A 114 16.55 1.57 21.69
CA GLY A 114 16.59 2.67 22.64
C GLY A 114 15.84 3.91 22.15
N ASN A 115 14.68 3.70 21.54
CA ASN A 115 13.82 4.71 20.91
C ASN A 115 14.47 5.50 19.75
N LYS A 116 15.59 5.02 19.19
CA LYS A 116 16.30 5.69 18.08
C LYS A 116 15.84 5.10 16.75
N VAL A 117 14.87 5.74 16.14
CA VAL A 117 14.30 5.37 14.83
C VAL A 117 14.29 6.61 13.95
N ASP A 118 14.89 6.51 12.76
CA ASP A 118 15.00 7.60 11.79
C ASP A 118 13.91 7.56 10.72
N GLY A 119 13.27 6.40 10.52
CA GLY A 119 12.17 6.23 9.58
C GLY A 119 11.44 4.91 9.81
N VAL A 120 10.16 4.88 9.45
CA VAL A 120 9.32 3.67 9.52
C VAL A 120 8.67 3.43 8.16
N LEU A 121 8.97 2.28 7.56
CA LEU A 121 8.21 1.78 6.42
C LEU A 121 7.10 0.90 6.98
N ALA A 122 5.88 1.42 6.95
CA ALA A 122 4.68 0.64 7.26
C ALA A 122 3.95 0.32 5.96
N ALA A 123 3.61 -0.95 5.76
CA ALA A 123 3.07 -1.44 4.50
C ALA A 123 1.66 -0.94 4.20
N ASN A 124 0.85 -0.62 5.24
CA ASN A 124 -0.44 0.03 5.08
C ASN A 124 -0.76 1.01 6.21
N ASP A 125 -1.88 1.70 6.11
CA ASP A 125 -2.28 2.75 7.05
C ASP A 125 -2.70 2.20 8.41
N GLY A 126 -3.24 0.98 8.46
CA GLY A 126 -3.56 0.29 9.71
C GLY A 126 -2.29 -0.02 10.50
N THR A 127 -1.27 -0.63 9.87
CA THR A 127 0.02 -0.92 10.50
C THR A 127 0.77 0.35 10.87
N ALA A 128 0.69 1.42 10.04
CA ALA A 128 1.21 2.75 10.37
C ALA A 128 0.56 3.32 11.64
N GLY A 129 -0.76 3.18 11.78
CA GLY A 129 -1.51 3.61 12.97
C GLY A 129 -1.02 2.91 14.23
N GLY A 130 -0.81 1.58 14.17
CA GLY A 130 -0.25 0.79 15.27
C GLY A 130 1.16 1.25 15.66
N ALA A 131 2.04 1.43 14.66
CA ALA A 131 3.40 1.92 14.89
C ALA A 131 3.41 3.32 15.53
N ILE A 132 2.57 4.24 15.05
CA ILE A 132 2.43 5.59 15.61
C ILE A 132 1.98 5.54 17.07
N ALA A 133 1.00 4.69 17.38
CA ALA A 133 0.51 4.52 18.75
C ALA A 133 1.62 4.04 19.69
N ALA A 134 2.43 3.07 19.26
CA ALA A 134 3.59 2.60 20.03
C ALA A 134 4.62 3.71 20.26
N MET A 135 4.97 4.47 19.22
CA MET A 135 5.95 5.57 19.33
C MET A 135 5.46 6.69 20.25
N LYS A 136 4.18 7.07 20.16
CA LYS A 136 3.58 8.07 21.07
C LYS A 136 3.62 7.60 22.52
N THR A 137 3.28 6.33 22.76
CA THR A 137 3.33 5.72 24.11
C THR A 137 4.75 5.71 24.66
N ALA A 138 5.76 5.49 23.82
CA ALA A 138 7.18 5.51 24.21
C ALA A 138 7.77 6.93 24.32
N GLY A 139 6.97 7.99 24.07
CA GLY A 139 7.42 9.37 24.15
C GLY A 139 8.34 9.82 23.00
N VAL A 140 8.31 9.12 21.86
CA VAL A 140 9.10 9.51 20.68
C VAL A 140 8.56 10.81 20.11
N THR A 141 9.35 11.86 20.15
CA THR A 141 8.99 13.19 19.63
C THR A 141 10.24 13.93 19.12
N PRO A 142 10.24 14.51 17.90
CA PRO A 142 9.17 14.34 16.89
C PRO A 142 9.07 12.90 16.39
N LEU A 143 7.91 12.53 15.82
CA LEU A 143 7.77 11.26 15.13
C LEU A 143 8.67 11.23 13.89
N PRO A 144 9.38 10.13 13.61
CA PRO A 144 10.09 9.96 12.35
C PRO A 144 9.10 9.89 11.17
N PRO A 145 9.54 10.09 9.91
CA PRO A 145 8.66 9.87 8.76
C PRO A 145 8.17 8.43 8.70
N ILE A 146 6.87 8.26 8.42
CA ILE A 146 6.17 6.98 8.40
C ILE A 146 5.38 6.89 7.10
N THR A 147 5.48 5.74 6.43
CA THR A 147 4.70 5.44 5.22
C THR A 147 3.37 4.76 5.55
N GLY A 148 2.55 4.58 4.54
CA GLY A 148 1.31 3.82 4.61
C GLY A 148 0.78 3.50 3.21
N GLN A 149 -0.40 2.89 3.15
CA GLN A 149 -1.13 2.53 1.94
C GLN A 149 -2.62 2.43 2.29
N ASP A 150 -3.47 2.58 1.28
CA ASP A 150 -4.93 2.48 1.24
C ASP A 150 -5.68 3.79 1.42
N ALA A 151 -4.99 4.90 1.71
CA ALA A 151 -5.59 6.22 1.91
C ALA A 151 -6.78 6.19 2.88
N GLU A 152 -6.64 5.44 4.00
CA GLU A 152 -7.66 5.41 5.05
C GLU A 152 -7.93 6.83 5.57
N LEU A 153 -9.18 7.12 5.94
CA LEU A 153 -9.55 8.44 6.46
C LEU A 153 -8.67 8.89 7.63
N ALA A 154 -8.43 7.99 8.57
CA ALA A 154 -7.55 8.26 9.70
C ALA A 154 -6.10 8.57 9.29
N ALA A 155 -5.61 7.94 8.21
CA ALA A 155 -4.27 8.20 7.68
C ALA A 155 -4.19 9.55 6.97
N ILE A 156 -5.19 9.92 6.18
CA ILE A 156 -5.28 11.26 5.57
C ILE A 156 -5.26 12.34 6.66
N GLN A 157 -5.99 12.13 7.75
CA GLN A 157 -5.99 13.03 8.90
C GLN A 157 -4.63 13.06 9.61
N ARG A 158 -3.95 11.92 9.79
CA ARG A 158 -2.58 11.87 10.35
C ARG A 158 -1.56 12.58 9.45
N ILE A 159 -1.71 12.46 8.12
CA ILE A 159 -0.85 13.17 7.16
C ILE A 159 -1.06 14.70 7.29
N LEU A 160 -2.29 15.16 7.42
CA LEU A 160 -2.58 16.57 7.66
C LEU A 160 -1.99 17.07 8.98
N ALA A 161 -2.06 16.26 10.03
CA ALA A 161 -1.49 16.57 11.34
C ALA A 161 0.04 16.49 11.38
N GLY A 162 0.69 15.92 10.35
CA GLY A 162 2.14 15.70 10.32
C GLY A 162 2.61 14.48 11.12
N GLU A 163 1.72 13.58 11.47
CA GLU A 163 2.02 12.35 12.23
C GLU A 163 2.37 11.16 11.34
N GLN A 164 1.94 11.19 10.06
CA GLN A 164 2.29 10.26 9.01
C GLN A 164 2.76 11.07 7.80
N TYR A 165 3.77 10.58 7.09
CA TYR A 165 4.33 11.34 5.96
C TYR A 165 3.53 11.16 4.68
N MET A 166 3.13 9.93 4.37
CA MET A 166 2.43 9.60 3.13
C MET A 166 1.56 8.36 3.27
N THR A 167 0.67 8.19 2.31
CA THR A 167 -0.01 6.93 2.02
C THR A 167 0.06 6.63 0.52
N VAL A 168 -0.14 5.39 0.11
CA VAL A 168 -0.34 5.05 -1.29
C VAL A 168 -1.83 4.90 -1.57
N TYR A 169 -2.34 5.72 -2.47
CA TYR A 169 -3.73 5.67 -2.92
C TYR A 169 -3.87 4.69 -4.07
N LYS A 170 -4.84 3.83 -3.94
CA LYS A 170 -5.32 2.90 -4.96
C LYS A 170 -6.75 3.28 -5.31
N ALA A 171 -7.01 3.69 -6.56
CA ALA A 171 -8.33 4.10 -7.05
C ALA A 171 -9.24 2.86 -7.21
N ILE A 172 -9.82 2.38 -6.10
CA ILE A 172 -10.64 1.14 -6.05
C ILE A 172 -11.80 1.19 -7.05
N LYS A 173 -12.38 2.38 -7.28
CA LYS A 173 -13.43 2.54 -8.29
C LYS A 173 -12.93 2.14 -9.68
N ALA A 174 -11.76 2.60 -10.09
CA ALA A 174 -11.17 2.24 -11.39
C ALA A 174 -10.87 0.74 -11.47
N GLU A 175 -10.44 0.12 -10.37
CA GLU A 175 -10.23 -1.33 -10.30
C GLU A 175 -11.54 -2.09 -10.49
N ALA A 176 -12.61 -1.68 -9.78
CA ALA A 176 -13.92 -2.29 -9.90
C ALA A 176 -14.53 -2.13 -11.31
N GLU A 177 -14.39 -0.95 -11.92
CA GLU A 177 -14.85 -0.68 -13.30
C GLU A 177 -14.10 -1.55 -14.31
N ALA A 178 -12.78 -1.67 -14.19
CA ALA A 178 -11.98 -2.54 -15.05
C ALA A 178 -12.35 -4.02 -14.88
N ALA A 179 -12.62 -4.47 -13.65
CA ALA A 179 -13.08 -5.83 -13.38
C ALA A 179 -14.46 -6.11 -13.99
N ALA A 180 -15.39 -5.16 -13.86
CA ALA A 180 -16.73 -5.28 -14.44
C ALA A 180 -16.67 -5.37 -15.98
N GLN A 181 -15.86 -4.53 -16.63
CA GLN A 181 -15.67 -4.58 -18.08
C GLN A 181 -15.05 -5.91 -18.51
N LEU A 182 -13.99 -6.35 -17.82
CA LEU A 182 -13.34 -7.63 -18.11
C LEU A 182 -14.28 -8.82 -17.93
N ALA A 183 -15.10 -8.81 -16.89
CA ALA A 183 -16.10 -9.84 -16.65
C ALA A 183 -17.18 -9.86 -17.73
N TYR A 184 -17.65 -8.68 -18.17
CA TYR A 184 -18.60 -8.55 -19.27
C TYR A 184 -18.02 -9.12 -20.57
N ASP A 185 -16.81 -8.69 -20.94
CA ASP A 185 -16.17 -9.14 -22.18
C ASP A 185 -16.03 -10.66 -22.21
N LEU A 186 -15.57 -11.26 -21.11
CA LEU A 186 -15.42 -12.72 -21.00
C LEU A 186 -16.76 -13.47 -21.03
N ALA A 187 -17.77 -12.94 -20.35
CA ALA A 187 -19.09 -13.59 -20.29
C ALA A 187 -19.82 -13.61 -21.62
N PHE A 188 -19.65 -12.57 -22.44
CA PHE A 188 -20.31 -12.43 -23.72
C PHE A 188 -19.43 -12.79 -24.94
N GLY A 189 -18.22 -13.30 -24.71
CA GLY A 189 -17.29 -13.66 -25.78
C GLY A 189 -16.78 -12.45 -26.58
N VAL A 190 -16.81 -11.26 -25.98
CA VAL A 190 -16.25 -10.04 -26.56
C VAL A 190 -14.73 -10.08 -26.42
N ALA A 191 -14.02 -9.64 -27.45
CA ALA A 191 -12.56 -9.58 -27.38
C ALA A 191 -12.11 -8.54 -26.35
N VAL A 192 -11.35 -8.98 -25.33
CA VAL A 192 -10.76 -8.06 -24.35
C VAL A 192 -9.76 -7.14 -25.04
N PRO A 193 -9.94 -5.80 -24.95
CA PRO A 193 -9.03 -4.86 -25.59
C PRO A 193 -7.59 -5.04 -25.10
N SER A 194 -6.63 -5.08 -26.03
CA SER A 194 -5.21 -5.23 -25.70
C SER A 194 -4.69 -4.09 -24.78
N THR A 195 -5.33 -2.93 -24.85
CA THR A 195 -5.04 -1.77 -23.98
C THR A 195 -5.37 -2.01 -22.51
N MET A 196 -6.21 -2.99 -22.16
CA MET A 196 -6.47 -3.30 -20.75
C MET A 196 -5.25 -3.89 -20.06
N THR A 197 -4.54 -4.80 -20.70
CA THR A 197 -3.34 -5.42 -20.13
C THR A 197 -2.05 -4.72 -20.55
N ASN A 198 -2.05 -3.98 -21.66
CA ASN A 198 -0.85 -3.42 -22.29
C ASN A 198 0.27 -4.47 -22.46
N GLY A 199 -0.10 -5.73 -22.70
CA GLY A 199 0.83 -6.84 -22.82
C GLY A 199 1.44 -7.32 -21.50
N LYS A 200 1.00 -6.81 -20.35
CA LYS A 200 1.53 -7.21 -19.05
C LYS A 200 1.04 -8.60 -18.66
N THR A 201 1.95 -9.34 -18.03
CA THR A 201 1.67 -10.63 -17.40
C THR A 201 2.28 -10.65 -16.00
N VAL A 202 1.72 -11.48 -15.12
CA VAL A 202 2.30 -11.78 -13.80
C VAL A 202 2.40 -13.28 -13.65
N ASN A 203 3.58 -13.76 -13.30
CA ASN A 203 3.81 -15.17 -13.03
C ASN A 203 3.20 -15.56 -11.68
N ASN A 204 2.32 -16.57 -11.69
CA ASN A 204 1.65 -17.04 -10.47
C ASN A 204 2.24 -18.35 -9.92
N GLY A 205 3.42 -18.74 -10.38
CA GLY A 205 4.08 -19.99 -10.01
C GLY A 205 3.74 -21.17 -10.93
N ALA A 206 2.70 -21.09 -11.76
CA ALA A 206 2.32 -22.12 -12.72
C ALA A 206 2.25 -21.59 -14.17
N ALA A 207 1.96 -20.31 -14.35
CA ALA A 207 1.87 -19.68 -15.66
C ALA A 207 2.02 -18.17 -15.57
N ASP A 208 2.31 -17.53 -16.71
CA ASP A 208 2.26 -16.08 -16.88
C ASP A 208 0.81 -15.67 -17.21
N ILE A 209 0.14 -15.10 -16.24
CA ILE A 209 -1.26 -14.71 -16.31
C ILE A 209 -1.37 -13.30 -16.90
N LYS A 210 -2.18 -13.13 -17.95
CA LYS A 210 -2.51 -11.81 -18.51
C LYS A 210 -3.05 -10.91 -17.41
N SER A 211 -2.45 -9.72 -17.22
CA SER A 211 -2.71 -8.90 -16.06
C SER A 211 -3.07 -7.46 -16.40
N VAL A 212 -4.15 -6.99 -15.79
CA VAL A 212 -4.52 -5.57 -15.75
C VAL A 212 -3.92 -4.99 -14.47
N LEU A 213 -2.87 -4.19 -14.61
CA LEU A 213 -2.15 -3.60 -13.47
C LEU A 213 -2.37 -2.08 -13.47
N LEU A 214 -3.18 -1.62 -12.53
CA LEU A 214 -3.46 -0.20 -12.32
C LEU A 214 -2.28 0.50 -11.63
N THR A 215 -2.13 1.79 -11.89
CA THR A 215 -1.05 2.59 -11.33
C THR A 215 -1.42 3.11 -9.95
N PRO A 216 -0.67 2.79 -8.89
CA PRO A 216 -0.85 3.38 -7.57
C PRO A 216 -0.29 4.81 -7.54
N VAL A 217 -0.78 5.65 -6.61
CA VAL A 217 -0.37 7.04 -6.47
C VAL A 217 0.12 7.33 -5.05
N ALA A 218 1.32 7.88 -4.92
CA ALA A 218 1.80 8.36 -3.63
C ALA A 218 1.05 9.65 -3.24
N VAL A 219 0.47 9.66 -2.05
CA VAL A 219 -0.28 10.80 -1.49
C VAL A 219 0.45 11.31 -0.27
N THR A 220 0.79 12.60 -0.33
CA THR A 220 1.34 13.38 0.77
C THR A 220 0.41 14.56 1.06
N LYS A 221 0.72 15.35 2.05
CA LYS A 221 -0.06 16.56 2.38
C LYS A 221 -0.29 17.48 1.18
N SER A 222 0.64 17.53 0.22
CA SER A 222 0.60 18.47 -0.92
C SER A 222 -0.39 18.08 -2.02
N ASN A 223 -0.85 16.83 -2.09
CA ASN A 223 -1.69 16.36 -3.19
C ASN A 223 -2.98 15.64 -2.75
N ILE A 224 -3.38 15.73 -1.49
CA ILE A 224 -4.65 15.16 -0.99
C ILE A 224 -5.83 15.69 -1.82
N GLN A 225 -5.89 17.02 -2.04
CA GLN A 225 -6.97 17.65 -2.81
C GLN A 225 -7.06 17.12 -4.25
N SER A 226 -5.93 17.02 -4.94
CA SER A 226 -5.88 16.65 -6.36
C SER A 226 -5.91 15.12 -6.59
N THR A 227 -5.96 14.31 -5.53
CA THR A 227 -6.03 12.85 -5.59
C THR A 227 -7.30 12.34 -4.92
N VAL A 228 -7.25 12.00 -3.65
CA VAL A 228 -8.36 11.38 -2.89
C VAL A 228 -9.64 12.22 -2.88
N VAL A 229 -9.53 13.56 -2.82
CA VAL A 229 -10.72 14.45 -2.83
C VAL A 229 -11.25 14.60 -4.26
N ALA A 230 -10.39 14.87 -5.22
CA ALA A 230 -10.79 15.04 -6.62
C ALA A 230 -11.44 13.78 -7.20
N ASP A 231 -11.01 12.61 -6.75
CA ASP A 231 -11.54 11.31 -7.18
C ASP A 231 -12.82 10.90 -6.41
N GLY A 232 -13.22 11.70 -5.42
CA GLY A 232 -14.39 11.43 -4.58
C GLY A 232 -14.23 10.24 -3.64
N PHE A 233 -13.00 9.82 -3.35
CA PHE A 233 -12.73 8.73 -2.42
C PHE A 233 -13.07 9.13 -0.98
N TRP A 234 -12.68 10.35 -0.58
CA TRP A 234 -13.15 11.03 0.63
C TRP A 234 -13.62 12.42 0.31
N THR A 235 -14.68 12.87 0.98
CA THR A 235 -15.13 14.26 0.85
C THR A 235 -14.32 15.17 1.78
N LYS A 236 -14.31 16.47 1.46
CA LYS A 236 -13.77 17.48 2.38
C LYS A 236 -14.41 17.37 3.77
N ALA A 237 -15.72 17.14 3.84
CA ALA A 237 -16.43 17.03 5.12
C ALA A 237 -15.94 15.86 5.98
N ASP A 238 -15.61 14.73 5.35
CA ASP A 238 -15.07 13.57 6.06
C ASP A 238 -13.67 13.87 6.62
N ILE A 239 -12.81 14.50 5.82
CA ILE A 239 -11.42 14.78 6.17
C ILE A 239 -11.31 15.95 7.17
N CYS A 240 -11.99 17.07 6.86
CA CYS A 240 -11.79 18.35 7.50
C CYS A 240 -12.77 18.58 8.66
N THR A 241 -12.81 17.66 9.60
CA THR A 241 -13.56 17.85 10.85
C THR A 241 -13.00 19.05 11.62
N SER A 242 -13.67 19.49 12.68
CA SER A 242 -13.24 20.63 13.50
C SER A 242 -11.78 20.50 13.98
N ALA A 243 -11.33 19.27 14.27
CA ALA A 243 -9.96 18.98 14.70
C ALA A 243 -8.91 19.21 13.60
N TYR A 244 -9.29 19.10 12.32
CA TYR A 244 -8.37 19.18 11.18
C TYR A 244 -8.61 20.41 10.28
N ALA A 245 -9.59 21.27 10.61
CA ALA A 245 -10.01 22.40 9.76
C ALA A 245 -8.84 23.33 9.39
N SER A 246 -8.01 23.69 10.35
CA SER A 246 -6.82 24.53 10.13
C SER A 246 -5.80 23.84 9.22
N ALA A 247 -5.53 22.54 9.44
CA ALA A 247 -4.60 21.76 8.63
C ALA A 247 -5.10 21.57 7.19
N CYS A 248 -6.41 21.41 7.00
CA CYS A 248 -7.06 21.37 5.68
C CYS A 248 -6.89 22.68 4.92
N THR A 249 -7.14 23.81 5.58
CA THR A 249 -6.94 25.14 4.97
C THR A 249 -5.48 25.31 4.52
N ALA A 250 -4.54 24.96 5.39
CA ALA A 250 -3.11 25.03 5.07
C ALA A 250 -2.69 24.08 3.93
N ALA A 251 -3.40 22.96 3.73
CA ALA A 251 -3.18 22.01 2.65
C ALA A 251 -3.98 22.34 1.37
N GLY A 252 -4.76 23.42 1.36
CA GLY A 252 -5.56 23.83 0.20
C GLY A 252 -6.72 22.89 -0.13
N ILE A 253 -7.27 22.20 0.86
CA ILE A 253 -8.45 21.34 0.67
C ILE A 253 -9.71 22.23 0.67
N SER A 254 -10.31 22.34 -0.51
CA SER A 254 -11.44 23.25 -0.79
C SER A 254 -12.75 22.50 -1.09
#